data_020b73a8bab801422526e0f6c4156702
#
_entry.id   020b73a8bab801422526e0f6c4156702
#
_cell.length_a   1.000
_cell.length_b   1.000
_cell.length_c   1.000
_cell.angle_alpha   90.00
_cell.angle_beta   90.00
_cell.angle_gamma   90.00
#
_symmetry.space_group_name_H-M   'P 1'
#
loop_
_entity.id
_entity.type
_entity.pdbx_description
1 polymer ?
#
loop_
_entity_poly.entity_id
_entity_poly.type
_entity_poly.pdbx_seq_one_letter_code
_entity_poly.pdbx_strand_id
1 'polypeptide(L)'
;QREFLDWLRSAGFSVNPNVARCATPAEVHEFCAQALEHRGDLDYDIDGVVVKVDSFQQQLDLGFTARAPRWAIAFKFPPEEKQTVLREIRIQVGRTGVLTPVAEFDPVTVAGSTIARATLHNIDEIRRKNVREGDTIIVHKAGDVIPEVVGPVLDKRPADSVDWQMPEVCPVCGSPVVHE
;
A
#
# COMPACT_ATOMS: atom_id res chain seq x y z
N GLN A 1 -29.18 1.34 8.30
CA GLN A 1 -28.08 2.32 8.19
C GLN A 1 -28.35 3.33 7.07
N ARG A 2 -28.85 2.91 5.91
CA ARG A 2 -29.20 3.82 4.81
C ARG A 2 -30.18 4.90 5.24
N GLU A 3 -31.28 4.52 5.88
CA GLU A 3 -32.29 5.44 6.39
C GLU A 3 -31.71 6.48 7.37
N PHE A 4 -30.72 6.06 8.18
CA PHE A 4 -30.04 6.96 9.10
C PHE A 4 -29.17 8.00 8.36
N LEU A 5 -28.49 7.60 7.29
CA LEU A 5 -27.74 8.52 6.44
C LEU A 5 -28.65 9.53 5.72
N ASP A 6 -29.82 9.08 5.26
CA ASP A 6 -30.79 9.95 4.62
C ASP A 6 -31.40 10.94 5.62
N TRP A 7 -31.63 10.51 6.87
CA TRP A 7 -32.04 11.40 7.96
C TRP A 7 -30.97 12.45 8.28
N LEU A 8 -29.69 12.04 8.41
CA LEU A 8 -28.57 12.97 8.60
C LEU A 8 -28.51 14.02 7.49
N ARG A 9 -28.66 13.59 6.24
CA ARG A 9 -28.69 14.52 5.10
C ARG A 9 -29.85 15.51 5.19
N SER A 10 -31.04 15.05 5.60
CA SER A 10 -32.21 15.93 5.81
C SER A 10 -32.01 16.93 6.96
N ALA A 11 -31.18 16.58 7.95
CA ALA A 11 -30.80 17.43 9.07
C ALA A 11 -29.65 18.40 8.75
N GLY A 12 -29.18 18.43 7.49
CA GLY A 12 -28.13 19.37 7.04
C GLY A 12 -26.68 18.88 7.24
N PHE A 13 -26.46 17.62 7.61
CA PHE A 13 -25.13 17.06 7.68
C PHE A 13 -24.59 16.70 6.30
N SER A 14 -23.29 16.88 6.10
CA SER A 14 -22.60 16.41 4.91
C SER A 14 -22.49 14.88 4.95
N VAL A 15 -23.17 14.21 4.02
CA VAL A 15 -23.15 12.75 3.86
C VAL A 15 -22.57 12.42 2.50
N ASN A 16 -21.63 11.48 2.45
CA ASN A 16 -21.04 11.02 1.19
C ASN A 16 -22.14 10.64 0.19
N PRO A 17 -22.18 11.25 -1.02
CA PRO A 17 -23.16 10.93 -2.04
C PRO A 17 -22.95 9.52 -2.65
N ASN A 18 -21.71 9.03 -2.64
CA ASN A 18 -21.30 7.76 -3.27
C ASN A 18 -21.60 6.55 -2.36
N VAL A 19 -22.86 6.40 -1.95
CA VAL A 19 -23.35 5.30 -1.13
C VAL A 19 -24.51 4.61 -1.83
N ALA A 20 -24.41 3.30 -2.04
CA ALA A 20 -25.47 2.47 -2.59
C ALA A 20 -25.97 1.45 -1.58
N ARG A 21 -27.24 1.03 -1.73
CA ARG A 21 -27.81 -0.13 -1.06
C ARG A 21 -27.85 -1.28 -2.06
N CYS A 22 -27.17 -2.38 -1.72
CA CYS A 22 -27.13 -3.58 -2.53
C CYS A 22 -27.97 -4.67 -1.87
N ALA A 23 -28.77 -5.38 -2.65
CA ALA A 23 -29.60 -6.47 -2.18
C ALA A 23 -28.88 -7.83 -2.28
N THR A 24 -27.90 -7.94 -3.14
CA THR A 24 -27.18 -9.18 -3.44
C THR A 24 -25.67 -8.98 -3.40
N PRO A 25 -24.89 -10.06 -3.15
CA PRO A 25 -23.42 -10.00 -3.27
C PRO A 25 -22.92 -9.61 -4.68
N ALA A 26 -23.68 -9.94 -5.73
CA ALA A 26 -23.34 -9.55 -7.11
C ALA A 26 -23.40 -8.03 -7.29
N GLU A 27 -24.43 -7.37 -6.78
CA GLU A 27 -24.54 -5.91 -6.78
C GLU A 27 -23.43 -5.23 -5.97
N VAL A 28 -23.01 -5.83 -4.85
CA VAL A 28 -21.87 -5.34 -4.06
C VAL A 28 -20.60 -5.39 -4.89
N HIS A 29 -20.34 -6.52 -5.58
CA HIS A 29 -19.17 -6.67 -6.41
C HIS A 29 -19.16 -5.68 -7.58
N GLU A 30 -20.30 -5.49 -8.22
CA GLU A 30 -20.47 -4.50 -9.30
C GLU A 30 -20.18 -3.08 -8.81
N PHE A 31 -20.74 -2.69 -7.65
CA PHE A 31 -20.45 -1.39 -7.04
C PHE A 31 -18.95 -1.20 -6.74
N CYS A 32 -18.27 -2.23 -6.22
CA CYS A 32 -16.83 -2.18 -5.95
C CYS A 32 -16.02 -2.02 -7.25
N ALA A 33 -16.41 -2.71 -8.33
CA ALA A 33 -15.75 -2.60 -9.63
C ALA A 33 -15.93 -1.20 -10.24
N GLN A 34 -17.16 -0.65 -10.20
CA GLN A 34 -17.45 0.71 -10.66
C GLN A 34 -16.68 1.75 -9.84
N ALA A 35 -16.59 1.59 -8.51
CA ALA A 35 -15.83 2.49 -7.65
C ALA A 35 -14.33 2.49 -7.96
N LEU A 36 -13.76 1.34 -8.34
CA LEU A 36 -12.38 1.23 -8.79
C LEU A 36 -12.17 1.95 -10.14
N GLU A 37 -13.07 1.76 -11.09
CA GLU A 37 -13.00 2.36 -12.42
C GLU A 37 -13.07 3.89 -12.36
N HIS A 38 -13.98 4.42 -11.51
CA HIS A 38 -14.25 5.85 -11.38
C HIS A 38 -13.50 6.53 -10.21
N ARG A 39 -12.51 5.84 -9.61
CA ARG A 39 -11.78 6.41 -8.46
C ARG A 39 -11.09 7.75 -8.77
N GLY A 40 -10.67 7.96 -10.00
CA GLY A 40 -10.03 9.20 -10.46
C GLY A 40 -10.99 10.36 -10.74
N ASP A 41 -12.30 10.12 -10.76
CA ASP A 41 -13.33 11.14 -11.02
C ASP A 41 -13.79 11.84 -9.72
N LEU A 42 -13.33 11.34 -8.58
CA LEU A 42 -13.63 11.91 -7.27
C LEU A 42 -12.70 13.09 -6.96
N ASP A 43 -13.19 14.06 -6.20
CA ASP A 43 -12.41 15.19 -5.68
C ASP A 43 -11.58 14.83 -4.42
N TYR A 44 -11.54 13.55 -4.06
CA TYR A 44 -10.74 12.96 -2.98
C TYR A 44 -10.27 11.55 -3.35
N ASP A 45 -9.11 11.15 -2.80
CA ASP A 45 -8.56 9.83 -3.02
C ASP A 45 -9.30 8.76 -2.21
N ILE A 46 -9.48 7.59 -2.84
CA ILE A 46 -10.03 6.38 -2.19
C ILE A 46 -9.11 5.19 -2.44
N ASP A 47 -8.89 4.38 -1.41
CA ASP A 47 -8.12 3.12 -1.46
C ASP A 47 -8.98 1.86 -1.44
N GLY A 48 -10.31 2.05 -1.41
CA GLY A 48 -11.26 0.96 -1.36
C GLY A 48 -12.69 1.38 -1.03
N VAL A 49 -13.53 0.39 -0.84
CA VAL A 49 -14.95 0.52 -0.47
C VAL A 49 -15.22 -0.21 0.83
N VAL A 50 -16.02 0.35 1.71
CA VAL A 50 -16.47 -0.34 2.92
C VAL A 50 -17.90 -0.84 2.71
N VAL A 51 -18.07 -2.15 2.80
CA VAL A 51 -19.37 -2.84 2.75
C VAL A 51 -19.85 -3.07 4.17
N LYS A 52 -21.09 -2.70 4.46
CA LYS A 52 -21.69 -2.81 5.79
C LYS A 52 -23.07 -3.42 5.71
N VAL A 53 -23.44 -4.22 6.71
CA VAL A 53 -24.83 -4.69 6.87
C VAL A 53 -25.73 -3.50 7.16
N ASP A 54 -26.83 -3.35 6.41
CA ASP A 54 -27.70 -2.18 6.49
C ASP A 54 -28.59 -2.16 7.76
N SER A 55 -29.06 -3.33 8.21
CA SER A 55 -29.91 -3.45 9.40
C SER A 55 -29.11 -3.29 10.69
N PHE A 56 -29.45 -2.31 11.54
CA PHE A 56 -28.84 -2.14 12.84
C PHE A 56 -29.08 -3.33 13.78
N GLN A 57 -30.24 -3.98 13.69
CA GLN A 57 -30.50 -5.17 14.48
C GLN A 57 -29.55 -6.30 14.10
N GLN A 58 -29.35 -6.56 12.81
CA GLN A 58 -28.38 -7.55 12.34
C GLN A 58 -26.94 -7.18 12.70
N GLN A 59 -26.58 -5.90 12.74
CA GLN A 59 -25.25 -5.46 13.20
C GLN A 59 -25.05 -5.81 14.68
N LEU A 60 -26.08 -5.63 15.53
CA LEU A 60 -26.03 -6.01 16.93
C LEU A 60 -25.90 -7.53 17.10
N ASP A 61 -26.67 -8.30 16.34
CA ASP A 61 -26.65 -9.77 16.40
C ASP A 61 -25.30 -10.35 15.95
N LEU A 62 -24.67 -9.77 14.94
CA LEU A 62 -23.33 -10.15 14.45
C LEU A 62 -22.23 -9.74 15.42
N GLY A 63 -22.36 -8.60 16.08
CA GLY A 63 -21.45 -8.11 17.08
C GLY A 63 -20.06 -7.74 16.55
N PHE A 64 -19.06 -7.87 17.44
CA PHE A 64 -17.69 -7.45 17.21
C PHE A 64 -16.70 -8.58 17.54
N THR A 65 -15.55 -8.54 16.91
CA THR A 65 -14.34 -9.23 17.39
C THR A 65 -13.56 -8.30 18.33
N ALA A 66 -12.44 -8.76 18.88
CA ALA A 66 -11.57 -7.90 19.68
C ALA A 66 -11.01 -6.66 18.92
N ARG A 67 -11.07 -6.66 17.58
CA ARG A 67 -10.42 -5.62 16.75
C ARG A 67 -11.33 -4.98 15.72
N ALA A 68 -12.44 -5.61 15.35
CA ALA A 68 -13.26 -5.16 14.22
C ALA A 68 -14.74 -5.57 14.35
N PRO A 69 -15.68 -4.83 13.75
CA PRO A 69 -17.06 -5.26 13.61
C PRO A 69 -17.15 -6.46 12.66
N ARG A 70 -18.06 -7.41 12.96
CA ARG A 70 -18.34 -8.55 12.08
C ARG A 70 -19.29 -8.20 10.92
N TRP A 71 -19.93 -7.05 10.99
CA TRP A 71 -20.92 -6.55 10.05
C TRP A 71 -20.36 -5.53 9.04
N ALA A 72 -19.04 -5.31 9.04
CA ALA A 72 -18.38 -4.44 8.09
C ALA A 72 -17.11 -5.09 7.55
N ILE A 73 -16.87 -4.93 6.25
CA ILE A 73 -15.67 -5.41 5.57
C ILE A 73 -15.16 -4.33 4.60
N ALA A 74 -13.85 -4.12 4.57
CA ALA A 74 -13.22 -3.26 3.58
C ALA A 74 -12.81 -4.08 2.36
N PHE A 75 -13.27 -3.66 1.19
CA PHE A 75 -12.76 -4.13 -0.10
C PHE A 75 -11.70 -3.14 -0.56
N LYS A 76 -10.42 -3.51 -0.40
CA LYS A 76 -9.30 -2.68 -0.80
C LYS A 76 -9.01 -2.82 -2.28
N PHE A 77 -8.78 -1.68 -2.95
CA PHE A 77 -8.37 -1.70 -4.35
C PHE A 77 -6.94 -2.23 -4.49
N PRO A 78 -6.60 -2.85 -5.63
CA PRO A 78 -5.21 -3.14 -5.95
C PRO A 78 -4.39 -1.85 -5.91
N PRO A 79 -3.19 -1.87 -5.31
CA PRO A 79 -2.31 -0.71 -5.31
C PRO A 79 -1.91 -0.34 -6.74
N GLU A 80 -1.75 0.96 -6.99
CA GLU A 80 -1.18 1.43 -8.24
C GLU A 80 0.30 1.07 -8.31
N GLU A 81 0.70 0.34 -9.36
CA GLU A 81 2.09 -0.06 -9.60
C GLU A 81 2.72 0.78 -10.70
N LYS A 82 3.96 1.19 -10.51
CA LYS A 82 4.78 1.91 -11.50
C LYS A 82 6.15 1.28 -11.62
N GLN A 83 6.74 1.42 -12.79
CA GLN A 83 8.12 1.03 -13.03
C GLN A 83 9.05 2.24 -12.93
N THR A 84 10.20 2.02 -12.31
CA THR A 84 11.27 3.01 -12.18
C THR A 84 12.63 2.33 -12.14
N VAL A 85 13.72 3.07 -12.30
CA VAL A 85 15.08 2.51 -12.26
C VAL A 85 15.67 2.66 -10.86
N LEU A 86 16.08 1.54 -10.26
CA LEU A 86 16.81 1.49 -8.99
C LEU A 86 18.23 1.99 -9.21
N ARG A 87 18.60 3.10 -8.59
CA ARG A 87 19.89 3.74 -8.75
C ARG A 87 20.92 3.21 -7.75
N GLU A 88 20.52 3.11 -6.48
CA GLU A 88 21.41 2.73 -5.39
C GLU A 88 20.62 2.05 -4.27
N ILE A 89 21.25 1.13 -3.55
CA ILE A 89 20.74 0.59 -2.29
C ILE A 89 21.62 1.16 -1.17
N ARG A 90 21.08 2.16 -0.47
CA ARG A 90 21.80 2.85 0.61
C ARG A 90 21.43 2.27 1.97
N ILE A 91 22.42 2.23 2.88
CA ILE A 91 22.18 1.84 4.27
C ILE A 91 21.77 3.05 5.11
N GLN A 92 20.61 2.94 5.74
CA GLN A 92 20.16 3.84 6.79
C GLN A 92 20.46 3.22 8.15
N VAL A 93 21.11 4.00 9.04
CA VAL A 93 21.41 3.58 10.41
C VAL A 93 20.34 4.10 11.35
N GLY A 94 19.63 3.21 12.02
CA GLY A 94 18.62 3.55 13.01
C GLY A 94 19.21 3.99 14.34
N ARG A 95 18.38 4.55 15.23
CA ARG A 95 18.81 5.01 16.58
C ARG A 95 19.39 3.90 17.45
N THR A 96 18.97 2.68 17.24
CA THR A 96 19.43 1.47 17.95
C THR A 96 20.65 0.80 17.29
N GLY A 97 21.21 1.38 16.21
CA GLY A 97 22.29 0.79 15.45
C GLY A 97 21.84 -0.17 14.35
N VAL A 98 20.55 -0.46 14.22
CA VAL A 98 20.02 -1.34 13.16
C VAL A 98 20.29 -0.72 11.80
N LEU A 99 20.86 -1.52 10.89
CA LEU A 99 21.13 -1.16 9.50
C LEU A 99 19.96 -1.58 8.62
N THR A 100 19.30 -0.60 8.01
CA THR A 100 18.16 -0.83 7.13
C THR A 100 18.52 -0.44 5.70
N PRO A 101 18.48 -1.37 4.73
CA PRO A 101 18.69 -1.04 3.33
C PRO A 101 17.47 -0.28 2.77
N VAL A 102 17.75 0.77 2.02
CA VAL A 102 16.76 1.64 1.39
C VAL A 102 17.08 1.73 -0.10
N ALA A 103 16.11 1.41 -0.94
CA ALA A 103 16.18 1.61 -2.38
C ALA A 103 16.06 3.11 -2.70
N GLU A 104 17.01 3.66 -3.44
CA GLU A 104 16.91 4.98 -4.07
C GLU A 104 16.73 4.80 -5.58
N PHE A 105 15.68 5.38 -6.14
CA PHE A 105 15.27 5.19 -7.52
C PHE A 105 14.83 6.50 -8.19
N ASP A 106 14.73 6.49 -9.51
CA ASP A 106 14.25 7.65 -10.23
C ASP A 106 12.86 8.06 -9.73
N PRO A 107 12.62 9.36 -9.47
CA PRO A 107 11.33 9.82 -8.97
C PRO A 107 10.17 9.39 -9.86
N VAL A 108 9.14 8.82 -9.27
CA VAL A 108 7.95 8.34 -9.98
C VAL A 108 6.69 8.69 -9.17
N THR A 109 5.63 9.09 -9.88
CA THR A 109 4.36 9.42 -9.24
C THR A 109 3.50 8.17 -9.12
N VAL A 110 3.12 7.82 -7.88
CA VAL A 110 2.27 6.68 -7.53
C VAL A 110 1.19 7.17 -6.57
N ALA A 111 -0.07 6.87 -6.87
CA ALA A 111 -1.22 7.28 -6.06
C ALA A 111 -1.11 8.75 -5.60
N GLY A 112 -1.01 9.68 -6.58
CA GLY A 112 -1.01 11.13 -6.37
C GLY A 112 0.24 11.73 -5.69
N SER A 113 1.25 10.95 -5.32
CA SER A 113 2.48 11.50 -4.74
C SER A 113 3.74 10.98 -5.42
N THR A 114 4.77 11.83 -5.51
CA THR A 114 6.07 11.46 -6.08
C THR A 114 6.93 10.81 -5.02
N ILE A 115 7.39 9.59 -5.30
CA ILE A 115 8.29 8.81 -4.45
C ILE A 115 9.62 8.60 -5.16
N ALA A 116 10.73 8.57 -4.41
CA ALA A 116 12.09 8.36 -4.93
C ALA A 116 12.88 7.36 -4.08
N ARG A 117 12.29 6.85 -3.00
CA ARG A 117 12.89 5.87 -2.10
C ARG A 117 11.85 4.98 -1.45
N ALA A 118 12.26 3.75 -1.15
CA ALA A 118 11.44 2.79 -0.41
C ALA A 118 12.33 1.89 0.46
N THR A 119 11.80 1.44 1.59
CA THR A 119 12.53 0.49 2.43
C THR A 119 12.63 -0.89 1.74
N LEU A 120 13.80 -1.54 1.89
CA LEU A 120 14.00 -2.94 1.52
C LEU A 120 14.01 -3.84 2.76
N HIS A 121 13.72 -3.27 3.95
CA HIS A 121 13.62 -3.91 5.24
C HIS A 121 14.93 -4.54 5.73
N ASN A 122 15.44 -5.56 5.06
CA ASN A 122 16.65 -6.29 5.43
C ASN A 122 17.29 -6.98 4.20
N ILE A 123 18.46 -7.61 4.41
CA ILE A 123 19.18 -8.32 3.34
C ILE A 123 18.40 -9.51 2.79
N ASP A 124 17.61 -10.21 3.63
CA ASP A 124 16.86 -11.38 3.21
C ASP A 124 15.73 -11.00 2.25
N GLU A 125 15.09 -9.85 2.47
CA GLU A 125 14.11 -9.30 1.53
C GLU A 125 14.73 -8.92 0.18
N ILE A 126 15.94 -8.35 0.17
CA ILE A 126 16.67 -8.05 -1.07
C ILE A 126 16.94 -9.34 -1.84
N ARG A 127 17.43 -10.39 -1.15
CA ARG A 127 17.69 -11.71 -1.75
C ARG A 127 16.42 -12.37 -2.23
N ARG A 128 15.35 -12.36 -1.42
CA ARG A 128 14.06 -12.94 -1.76
C ARG A 128 13.44 -12.29 -2.98
N LYS A 129 13.51 -10.96 -3.07
CA LYS A 129 13.02 -10.18 -4.21
C LYS A 129 13.99 -10.21 -5.39
N ASN A 130 15.22 -10.64 -5.19
CA ASN A 130 16.28 -10.65 -6.18
C ASN A 130 16.48 -9.28 -6.85
N VAL A 131 16.56 -8.23 -6.05
CA VAL A 131 16.68 -6.84 -6.50
C VAL A 131 18.16 -6.45 -6.55
N ARG A 132 18.60 -5.79 -7.61
CA ARG A 132 19.97 -5.32 -7.84
C ARG A 132 19.98 -3.85 -8.26
N GLU A 133 21.06 -3.17 -7.96
CA GLU A 133 21.28 -1.81 -8.48
C GLU A 133 21.31 -1.81 -10.01
N GLY A 134 20.67 -0.81 -10.62
CA GLY A 134 20.48 -0.73 -12.07
C GLY A 134 19.22 -1.43 -12.59
N ASP A 135 18.54 -2.25 -11.78
CA ASP A 135 17.28 -2.89 -12.19
C ASP A 135 16.17 -1.88 -12.50
N THR A 136 15.36 -2.19 -13.50
CA THR A 136 14.01 -1.63 -13.54
C THR A 136 13.18 -2.36 -12.51
N ILE A 137 12.66 -1.63 -11.52
CA ILE A 137 11.86 -2.18 -10.42
C ILE A 137 10.40 -1.75 -10.53
N ILE A 138 9.51 -2.57 -9.99
CA ILE A 138 8.11 -2.23 -9.78
C ILE A 138 7.98 -1.70 -8.36
N VAL A 139 7.36 -0.53 -8.23
CA VAL A 139 7.08 0.11 -6.94
C VAL A 139 5.60 0.39 -6.79
N HIS A 140 5.11 0.30 -5.56
CA HIS A 140 3.76 0.70 -5.20
C HIS A 140 3.76 1.40 -3.82
N LYS A 141 2.59 1.84 -3.39
CA LYS A 141 2.38 2.32 -2.02
C LYS A 141 1.42 1.39 -1.30
N ALA A 142 1.88 0.72 -0.25
CA ALA A 142 1.04 -0.09 0.61
C ALA A 142 0.03 0.80 1.35
N GLY A 143 -1.28 0.52 1.16
CA GLY A 143 -2.36 1.34 1.71
C GLY A 143 -2.31 2.81 1.25
N ASP A 144 -1.77 3.06 0.05
CA ASP A 144 -1.53 4.38 -0.55
C ASP A 144 -0.64 5.33 0.31
N VAL A 145 0.10 4.78 1.27
CA VAL A 145 0.93 5.56 2.22
C VAL A 145 2.41 5.18 2.14
N ILE A 146 2.75 3.90 2.27
CA ILE A 146 4.14 3.44 2.45
C ILE A 146 4.70 2.94 1.12
N PRO A 147 5.76 3.60 0.56
CA PRO A 147 6.42 3.12 -0.64
C PRO A 147 7.09 1.77 -0.40
N GLU A 148 6.85 0.82 -1.30
CA GLU A 148 7.46 -0.51 -1.29
C GLU A 148 7.95 -0.90 -2.67
N VAL A 149 9.08 -1.64 -2.70
CA VAL A 149 9.56 -2.31 -3.91
C VAL A 149 8.91 -3.68 -4.00
N VAL A 150 8.16 -3.93 -5.07
CA VAL A 150 7.55 -5.23 -5.34
C VAL A 150 8.62 -6.23 -5.80
N GLY A 151 9.42 -5.85 -6.79
CA GLY A 151 10.49 -6.67 -7.36
C GLY A 151 11.03 -6.09 -8.65
N PRO A 152 12.02 -6.74 -9.27
CA PRO A 152 12.61 -6.34 -10.55
C PRO A 152 11.77 -6.81 -11.74
N VAL A 153 11.87 -6.06 -12.84
CA VAL A 153 11.42 -6.49 -14.17
C VAL A 153 12.60 -7.21 -14.83
N LEU A 154 12.65 -8.53 -14.71
CA LEU A 154 13.81 -9.34 -15.10
C LEU A 154 14.18 -9.18 -16.59
N ASP A 155 13.21 -9.00 -17.47
CA ASP A 155 13.45 -8.80 -18.91
C ASP A 155 14.19 -7.47 -19.21
N LYS A 156 14.22 -6.54 -18.25
CA LYS A 156 14.90 -5.24 -18.39
C LYS A 156 16.18 -5.15 -17.56
N ARG A 157 16.63 -6.26 -16.96
CA ARG A 157 17.82 -6.29 -16.12
C ARG A 157 19.07 -6.05 -16.92
N PRO A 158 19.98 -5.13 -16.51
CA PRO A 158 21.30 -5.00 -17.11
C PRO A 158 22.10 -6.31 -17.00
N ALA A 159 22.82 -6.67 -18.07
CA ALA A 159 23.60 -7.92 -18.12
C ALA A 159 24.78 -7.94 -17.13
N ASP A 160 25.27 -6.77 -16.73
CA ASP A 160 26.39 -6.54 -15.82
C ASP A 160 25.95 -6.32 -14.36
N SER A 161 24.66 -6.49 -14.06
CA SER A 161 24.15 -6.32 -12.70
C SER A 161 24.70 -7.39 -11.76
N VAL A 162 25.11 -6.98 -10.57
CA VAL A 162 25.66 -7.86 -9.52
C VAL A 162 24.75 -7.89 -8.29
N ASP A 163 24.86 -8.99 -7.52
CA ASP A 163 24.13 -9.12 -6.26
C ASP A 163 24.62 -8.09 -5.26
N TRP A 164 23.70 -7.34 -4.68
CA TRP A 164 24.02 -6.38 -3.63
C TRP A 164 24.47 -7.08 -2.36
N GLN A 165 25.51 -6.55 -1.73
CA GLN A 165 26.09 -7.10 -0.50
C GLN A 165 25.93 -6.11 0.65
N MET A 166 25.59 -6.65 1.84
CA MET A 166 25.55 -5.86 3.07
C MET A 166 26.97 -5.43 3.43
N PRO A 167 27.21 -4.16 3.80
CA PRO A 167 28.55 -3.75 4.24
C PRO A 167 28.95 -4.46 5.53
N GLU A 168 30.23 -4.82 5.64
CA GLU A 168 30.80 -5.48 6.82
C GLU A 168 31.02 -4.53 8.00
N VAL A 169 31.03 -3.22 7.73
CA VAL A 169 31.21 -2.17 8.73
C VAL A 169 30.11 -1.11 8.62
N CYS A 170 29.74 -0.56 9.75
CA CYS A 170 28.75 0.51 9.82
C CYS A 170 29.27 1.76 9.07
N PRO A 171 28.50 2.32 8.10
CA PRO A 171 28.93 3.47 7.31
C PRO A 171 29.04 4.77 8.13
N VAL A 172 28.50 4.80 9.35
CA VAL A 172 28.52 5.99 10.20
C VAL A 172 29.66 5.96 11.22
N CYS A 173 29.88 4.82 11.91
CA CYS A 173 30.84 4.73 13.02
C CYS A 173 31.99 3.73 12.78
N GLY A 174 31.99 2.97 11.67
CA GLY A 174 33.04 2.01 11.33
C GLY A 174 33.03 0.74 12.19
N SER A 175 32.08 0.55 13.09
CA SER A 175 31.99 -0.68 13.89
C SER A 175 31.63 -1.88 13.01
N PRO A 176 32.11 -3.10 13.35
CA PRO A 176 31.71 -4.31 12.65
C PRO A 176 30.19 -4.53 12.69
N VAL A 177 29.62 -4.98 11.57
CA VAL A 177 28.21 -5.37 11.47
C VAL A 177 28.07 -6.82 11.87
N VAL A 178 27.08 -7.11 12.72
CA VAL A 178 26.71 -8.47 13.14
C VAL A 178 25.31 -8.80 12.69
N HIS A 179 25.07 -10.07 12.35
CA HIS A 179 23.71 -10.57 12.09
C HIS A 179 23.16 -11.17 13.40
N GLU A 180 21.96 -10.76 13.77
CA GLU A 180 21.18 -11.39 14.84
C GLU A 180 20.18 -12.41 14.27
#